data_96c94178f61264a5cb5336411e4d6228
#
_entry.id   96c94178f61264a5cb5336411e4d6228
#
_cell.length_a   1.000
_cell.length_b   1.000
_cell.length_c   1.000
_cell.angle_alpha   90.00
_cell.angle_beta   90.00
_cell.angle_gamma   90.00
#
_symmetry.space_group_name_H-M   'P 1'
#
loop_
_entity.id
_entity.type
_entity.pdbx_description
1 polymer ?
#
loop_
_entity_poly.entity_id
_entity_poly.type
_entity_poly.pdbx_seq_one_letter_code
_entity_poly.pdbx_strand_id
1 'polypeptide(L)'
;TIMAASVRMQLSSALLKCSSLRYATVSRVFPTSRTIYTTAANRKEFYWNDKYNPDEPLFEKILIANRGEIACRVMKTCKRLGIKTVAVHSDVDSLAVHTRMADERVCIGPAPTSESYLRMDVILDAVKNTGAQAVHPGYGFLSENTVFAAKLAEIGVEFIGPSSKSIHAMGDKIESKRIAKKAKVNMIPGHDGVVKDADHCVELAKEIGYPVMIKASAGGGGKGMRIAWNDKEARTAFRLSSQEAKSSFGDDRMLIEKFIDNPRHIEMQVLGDKYGNVLWLNERECSIQRRNQKVIEEAPSTFVDPAMRKAMGEQAVSLAKAVEYFSAGTVEFLVDSKKNFYFLEMNTRLQVEHPITECITGIDVVHQMLRVGKGHRLLHKQSDIPVNGWAVECRVYAEDPYKNFGMPSIGRLNKYVEPLHIPNVRCDSGVQEGSNISIYYDPMICKLVTYGDNRVEALNTMVKALDSYIIKGVTHNIPLLREVVTEERFVKGNITTKYLQEVFKEGFKGKQLSSGETNELAALAAAVYCKDQLQSRTFKNQSRIPLTSNLPLKWTLDIKVADQHMKVKVAKTPGKYEPSCKSG
;
A
#
# COMPACT_ATOMS: atom_id res chain seq x y z
N THR A 1 -32.25 -20.93 -36.67
CA THR A 1 -32.18 -19.53 -37.13
C THR A 1 -30.80 -18.99 -36.74
N ILE A 2 -29.91 -18.92 -37.69
CA ILE A 2 -28.51 -18.53 -37.49
C ILE A 2 -28.48 -17.00 -37.50
N MET A 3 -28.21 -16.37 -36.35
CA MET A 3 -27.85 -14.96 -36.31
C MET A 3 -26.33 -14.84 -36.52
N ALA A 4 -25.92 -14.29 -37.64
CA ALA A 4 -24.55 -13.89 -37.89
C ALA A 4 -24.32 -12.53 -37.23
N ALA A 5 -23.62 -12.50 -36.07
CA ALA A 5 -23.14 -11.29 -35.48
C ALA A 5 -21.84 -10.88 -36.18
N SER A 6 -21.92 -9.89 -37.05
CA SER A 6 -20.76 -9.22 -37.64
C SER A 6 -20.25 -8.17 -36.66
N VAL A 7 -19.18 -8.49 -35.95
CA VAL A 7 -18.49 -7.51 -35.12
C VAL A 7 -17.54 -6.71 -35.99
N ARG A 8 -17.92 -5.49 -36.36
CA ARG A 8 -17.03 -4.50 -36.96
C ARG A 8 -16.16 -3.90 -35.85
N MET A 9 -14.96 -4.38 -35.72
CA MET A 9 -13.95 -3.71 -34.92
C MET A 9 -13.40 -2.50 -35.68
N GLN A 10 -13.82 -1.30 -35.34
CA GLN A 10 -13.05 -0.09 -35.62
C GLN A 10 -11.83 -0.06 -34.72
N LEU A 11 -10.73 -0.59 -35.15
CA LEU A 11 -9.42 -0.31 -34.56
C LEU A 11 -9.13 1.17 -34.80
N SER A 12 -9.28 1.98 -33.77
CA SER A 12 -8.88 3.38 -33.81
C SER A 12 -7.39 3.46 -34.18
N SER A 13 -7.05 4.46 -34.97
CA SER A 13 -5.74 4.75 -35.56
C SER A 13 -4.56 4.90 -34.58
N ALA A 14 -4.74 4.60 -33.32
CA ALA A 14 -3.73 4.65 -32.26
C ALA A 14 -2.74 3.48 -32.26
N LEU A 15 -3.06 2.35 -32.89
CA LEU A 15 -2.18 1.16 -32.93
C LEU A 15 -1.22 1.13 -34.13
N LEU A 16 -1.29 2.10 -35.04
CA LEU A 16 -0.48 2.16 -36.28
C LEU A 16 0.69 3.15 -36.24
N LYS A 17 0.96 3.81 -35.09
CA LYS A 17 2.07 4.78 -34.96
C LYS A 17 3.28 4.29 -34.17
N CYS A 18 3.48 3.01 -34.04
CA CYS A 18 4.67 2.45 -33.37
C CYS A 18 5.62 1.73 -34.33
N SER A 19 5.98 2.37 -35.43
CA SER A 19 7.05 1.87 -36.32
C SER A 19 7.82 3.03 -36.94
N SER A 20 8.62 3.75 -36.18
CA SER A 20 9.82 4.46 -36.62
C SER A 20 10.53 5.11 -35.46
N LEU A 21 11.33 4.35 -34.71
CA LEU A 21 12.39 4.91 -33.89
C LEU A 21 13.71 4.44 -34.48
N ARG A 22 14.36 5.35 -35.21
CA ARG A 22 15.75 5.23 -35.64
C ARG A 22 16.65 5.32 -34.41
N TYR A 23 17.54 4.36 -34.26
CA TYR A 23 18.66 4.44 -33.33
C TYR A 23 19.58 5.59 -33.73
N ALA A 24 19.67 6.62 -32.89
CA ALA A 24 20.75 7.60 -32.92
C ALA A 24 21.69 7.26 -31.75
N THR A 25 22.93 6.91 -32.11
CA THR A 25 24.08 6.83 -31.20
C THR A 25 24.34 8.21 -30.63
N VAL A 26 24.19 8.38 -29.31
CA VAL A 26 24.59 9.61 -28.62
C VAL A 26 25.82 9.30 -27.78
N SER A 27 26.95 9.86 -28.23
CA SER A 27 28.19 9.99 -27.46
C SER A 27 27.97 10.90 -26.25
N ARG A 28 28.50 10.44 -25.10
CA ARG A 28 28.47 11.15 -23.81
C ARG A 28 29.24 12.48 -23.90
N VAL A 29 28.55 13.57 -23.58
CA VAL A 29 29.15 14.79 -23.04
C VAL A 29 28.30 15.19 -21.84
N PHE A 30 28.93 15.20 -20.66
CA PHE A 30 28.30 15.74 -19.43
C PHE A 30 28.57 17.26 -19.40
N PRO A 31 27.53 18.08 -19.25
CA PRO A 31 27.72 19.43 -18.73
C PRO A 31 27.33 19.47 -17.25
N THR A 32 28.29 19.85 -16.44
CA THR A 32 28.07 20.39 -15.10
C THR A 32 27.37 21.74 -15.21
N SER A 33 26.09 21.81 -14.90
CA SER A 33 25.44 23.01 -14.35
C SER A 33 24.00 22.71 -13.97
N ARG A 34 23.62 23.19 -12.81
CA ARG A 34 22.27 23.23 -12.25
C ARG A 34 21.27 23.83 -13.24
N THR A 35 20.45 23.00 -13.85
CA THR A 35 19.12 23.38 -14.37
C THR A 35 18.34 22.10 -14.54
N ILE A 36 17.76 21.65 -13.45
CA ILE A 36 16.65 20.68 -13.48
C ILE A 36 15.41 21.56 -13.46
N TYR A 37 14.73 21.60 -14.54
CA TYR A 37 13.38 22.05 -14.84
C TYR A 37 13.36 22.78 -16.19
N THR A 38 13.10 22.02 -17.23
CA THR A 38 12.18 22.38 -18.32
C THR A 38 12.36 21.36 -19.44
N THR A 39 11.42 20.51 -19.59
CA THR A 39 10.74 20.01 -20.79
C THR A 39 9.99 18.73 -20.45
N ALA A 40 8.88 18.88 -19.78
CA ALA A 40 7.81 17.87 -19.76
C ALA A 40 6.54 18.59 -20.17
N ALA A 41 6.27 18.59 -21.47
CA ALA A 41 4.99 19.00 -21.97
C ALA A 41 3.89 18.11 -21.34
N ASN A 42 2.98 18.73 -20.59
CA ASN A 42 1.67 18.22 -20.17
C ASN A 42 1.63 16.93 -19.31
N ARG A 43 2.55 16.72 -18.37
CA ARG A 43 2.21 15.96 -17.16
C ARG A 43 1.61 16.95 -16.17
N LYS A 44 0.35 16.81 -15.77
CA LYS A 44 -0.12 17.36 -14.50
C LYS A 44 0.75 16.67 -13.44
N GLU A 45 1.75 17.37 -12.92
CA GLU A 45 2.54 16.89 -11.81
C GLU A 45 1.62 16.80 -10.59
N PHE A 46 1.88 15.83 -9.70
CA PHE A 46 1.21 15.83 -8.41
C PHE A 46 1.35 17.21 -7.78
N TYR A 47 0.26 17.70 -7.19
CA TYR A 47 0.27 18.96 -6.48
C TYR A 47 1.28 18.93 -5.33
N TRP A 48 2.18 19.91 -5.27
CA TRP A 48 3.17 20.05 -4.19
C TRP A 48 2.95 21.36 -3.45
N ASN A 49 2.75 21.30 -2.13
CA ASN A 49 2.66 22.40 -1.19
C ASN A 49 3.79 22.31 -0.14
N ASP A 50 4.79 21.50 -0.42
CA ASP A 50 5.88 21.23 0.53
C ASP A 50 6.83 22.43 0.57
N LYS A 51 6.78 23.19 1.66
CA LYS A 51 7.65 24.33 1.89
C LYS A 51 9.07 23.82 2.10
N TYR A 52 9.98 24.31 1.32
CA TYR A 52 11.40 23.96 1.34
C TYR A 52 12.25 25.21 1.58
N ASN A 53 13.15 25.12 2.57
CA ASN A 53 14.19 26.12 2.79
C ASN A 53 15.54 25.49 2.41
N PRO A 54 16.19 25.93 1.31
CA PRO A 54 17.46 25.36 0.85
C PRO A 54 18.63 25.64 1.80
N ASP A 55 18.51 26.66 2.67
CA ASP A 55 19.55 27.05 3.62
C ASP A 55 19.47 26.29 4.95
N GLU A 56 18.44 25.48 5.17
CA GLU A 56 18.35 24.65 6.37
C GLU A 56 19.38 23.52 6.33
N PRO A 57 20.22 23.37 7.39
CA PRO A 57 21.18 22.27 7.46
C PRO A 57 20.46 20.93 7.54
N LEU A 58 20.86 20.00 6.70
CA LEU A 58 20.32 18.63 6.65
C LEU A 58 21.34 17.64 7.25
N PHE A 59 20.94 16.38 7.36
CA PHE A 59 21.88 15.30 7.60
C PHE A 59 22.76 15.09 6.37
N GLU A 60 24.01 14.73 6.57
CA GLU A 60 24.91 14.36 5.47
C GLU A 60 24.69 12.90 5.05
N LYS A 61 24.46 12.03 6.03
CA LYS A 61 24.30 10.58 5.81
C LYS A 61 23.25 9.97 6.76
N ILE A 62 22.35 9.18 6.20
CA ILE A 62 21.26 8.48 6.94
C ILE A 62 21.31 6.99 6.61
N LEU A 63 21.22 6.15 7.65
CA LEU A 63 20.99 4.72 7.49
C LEU A 63 19.47 4.44 7.46
N ILE A 64 19.03 3.64 6.49
CA ILE A 64 17.64 3.21 6.39
C ILE A 64 17.53 1.79 6.96
N ALA A 65 16.98 1.67 8.19
CA ALA A 65 16.83 0.41 8.89
C ALA A 65 15.56 -0.34 8.43
N ASN A 66 15.42 -0.51 7.12
CA ASN A 66 14.30 -1.18 6.49
C ASN A 66 14.68 -1.69 5.08
N ARG A 67 13.72 -2.33 4.39
CA ARG A 67 13.89 -2.92 3.07
C ARG A 67 12.72 -2.61 2.14
N GLY A 68 12.85 -3.08 0.91
CA GLY A 68 11.74 -3.06 -0.06
C GLY A 68 11.31 -1.65 -0.45
N GLU A 69 10.00 -1.48 -0.64
CA GLU A 69 9.45 -0.23 -1.17
C GLU A 69 9.69 0.97 -0.25
N ILE A 70 9.57 0.77 1.09
CA ILE A 70 9.72 1.90 2.02
C ILE A 70 11.16 2.39 2.09
N ALA A 71 12.14 1.49 2.00
CA ALA A 71 13.54 1.91 1.91
C ALA A 71 13.79 2.71 0.63
N CYS A 72 13.27 2.24 -0.51
CA CYS A 72 13.33 2.99 -1.78
C CYS A 72 12.62 4.36 -1.67
N ARG A 73 11.45 4.40 -1.00
CA ARG A 73 10.68 5.64 -0.80
C ARG A 73 11.47 6.69 -0.01
N VAL A 74 12.08 6.29 1.10
CA VAL A 74 12.92 7.17 1.91
C VAL A 74 14.15 7.64 1.12
N MET A 75 14.84 6.73 0.43
CA MET A 75 16.00 7.04 -0.38
C MET A 75 15.69 8.04 -1.51
N LYS A 76 14.50 7.97 -2.12
CA LYS A 76 14.07 8.95 -3.14
C LYS A 76 14.08 10.38 -2.57
N THR A 77 13.53 10.58 -1.38
CA THR A 77 13.54 11.89 -0.71
C THR A 77 14.96 12.29 -0.31
N CYS A 78 15.76 11.39 0.30
CA CYS A 78 17.15 11.66 0.65
C CYS A 78 17.97 12.12 -0.56
N LYS A 79 17.87 11.41 -1.69
CA LYS A 79 18.58 11.78 -2.94
C LYS A 79 18.15 13.13 -3.49
N ARG A 80 16.86 13.46 -3.43
CA ARG A 80 16.35 14.78 -3.82
C ARG A 80 16.96 15.90 -2.98
N LEU A 81 17.22 15.62 -1.70
CA LEU A 81 17.80 16.56 -0.73
C LEU A 81 19.33 16.55 -0.69
N GLY A 82 19.99 15.69 -1.47
CA GLY A 82 21.46 15.56 -1.47
C GLY A 82 22.03 14.80 -0.26
N ILE A 83 21.20 14.07 0.48
CA ILE A 83 21.58 13.28 1.65
C ILE A 83 22.08 11.90 1.19
N LYS A 84 23.26 11.49 1.61
CA LYS A 84 23.80 10.14 1.37
C LYS A 84 23.01 9.09 2.15
N THR A 85 22.87 7.92 1.58
CA THR A 85 22.06 6.84 2.12
C THR A 85 22.86 5.57 2.33
N VAL A 86 22.64 4.92 3.47
CA VAL A 86 23.16 3.58 3.77
C VAL A 86 21.99 2.61 3.79
N ALA A 87 22.01 1.58 2.95
CA ALA A 87 21.07 0.47 3.01
C ALA A 87 21.60 -0.64 3.92
N VAL A 88 20.75 -1.18 4.75
CA VAL A 88 21.00 -2.49 5.37
C VAL A 88 20.27 -3.58 4.57
N HIS A 89 20.84 -4.75 4.48
CA HIS A 89 20.23 -5.86 3.75
C HIS A 89 20.62 -7.22 4.32
N SER A 90 19.71 -8.19 4.22
CA SER A 90 20.06 -9.59 4.43
C SER A 90 20.80 -10.15 3.21
N ASP A 91 21.32 -11.36 3.32
CA ASP A 91 22.02 -12.07 2.23
C ASP A 91 21.18 -12.14 0.95
N VAL A 92 19.89 -12.51 1.07
CA VAL A 92 18.97 -12.64 -0.09
C VAL A 92 18.57 -11.29 -0.69
N ASP A 93 18.71 -10.19 0.04
CA ASP A 93 18.41 -8.84 -0.44
C ASP A 93 19.64 -8.12 -1.04
N SER A 94 20.79 -8.78 -1.17
CA SER A 94 22.04 -8.18 -1.66
C SER A 94 21.91 -7.52 -3.04
N LEU A 95 21.00 -8.00 -3.89
CA LEU A 95 20.69 -7.46 -5.21
C LEU A 95 19.32 -6.75 -5.27
N ALA A 96 18.66 -6.54 -4.13
CA ALA A 96 17.37 -5.85 -4.08
C ALA A 96 17.49 -4.39 -4.55
N VAL A 97 16.37 -3.80 -4.98
CA VAL A 97 16.35 -2.43 -5.53
C VAL A 97 16.90 -1.43 -4.53
N HIS A 98 16.44 -1.47 -3.27
CA HIS A 98 16.89 -0.56 -2.22
C HIS A 98 18.42 -0.66 -1.96
N THR A 99 18.98 -1.87 -1.98
CA THR A 99 20.42 -2.11 -1.77
C THR A 99 21.27 -1.49 -2.88
N ARG A 100 20.79 -1.55 -4.13
CA ARG A 100 21.47 -0.94 -5.29
C ARG A 100 21.23 0.55 -5.43
N MET A 101 20.15 1.05 -4.83
CA MET A 101 19.79 2.46 -4.88
C MET A 101 20.58 3.30 -3.88
N ALA A 102 21.02 2.71 -2.77
CA ALA A 102 21.80 3.39 -1.73
C ALA A 102 23.22 3.75 -2.17
N ASP A 103 23.82 4.74 -1.51
CA ASP A 103 25.20 5.12 -1.73
C ASP A 103 26.17 4.12 -1.08
N GLU A 104 25.81 3.61 0.10
CA GLU A 104 26.53 2.57 0.82
C GLU A 104 25.56 1.43 1.21
N ARG A 105 26.10 0.24 1.45
CA ARG A 105 25.31 -0.94 1.83
C ARG A 105 26.04 -1.81 2.83
N VAL A 106 25.29 -2.37 3.78
CA VAL A 106 25.82 -3.26 4.83
C VAL A 106 24.97 -4.51 4.91
N CYS A 107 25.59 -5.67 4.79
CA CYS A 107 24.93 -6.96 5.05
C CYS A 107 24.78 -7.16 6.56
N ILE A 108 23.55 -7.40 7.03
CA ILE A 108 23.21 -7.52 8.45
C ILE A 108 22.86 -8.94 8.89
N GLY A 109 23.01 -9.93 8.03
CA GLY A 109 22.77 -11.33 8.37
C GLY A 109 21.97 -12.11 7.32
N PRO A 110 21.53 -13.33 7.68
CA PRO A 110 20.76 -14.21 6.78
C PRO A 110 19.31 -13.73 6.60
N ALA A 111 18.57 -14.43 5.73
CA ALA A 111 17.22 -14.05 5.33
C ALA A 111 16.18 -13.89 6.47
N PRO A 112 16.13 -14.77 7.51
CA PRO A 112 15.15 -14.61 8.58
C PRO A 112 15.25 -13.25 9.27
N THR A 113 14.13 -12.56 9.46
CA THR A 113 14.10 -11.21 10.06
C THR A 113 14.67 -11.16 11.48
N SER A 114 14.46 -12.22 12.27
CA SER A 114 15.03 -12.37 13.62
C SER A 114 16.56 -12.42 13.65
N GLU A 115 17.17 -12.78 12.53
CA GLU A 115 18.62 -12.92 12.38
C GLU A 115 19.24 -11.76 11.58
N SER A 116 18.43 -10.82 11.11
CA SER A 116 18.86 -9.68 10.28
C SER A 116 18.17 -8.38 10.71
N TYR A 117 17.04 -8.03 10.11
CA TYR A 117 16.37 -6.73 10.26
C TYR A 117 15.88 -6.42 11.69
N LEU A 118 15.73 -7.40 12.57
CA LEU A 118 15.40 -7.25 13.99
C LEU A 118 16.63 -7.27 14.91
N ARG A 119 17.84 -7.49 14.36
CA ARG A 119 19.11 -7.47 15.11
C ARG A 119 19.56 -6.04 15.33
N MET A 120 19.14 -5.45 16.45
CA MET A 120 19.52 -4.09 16.85
C MET A 120 21.03 -3.90 16.95
N ASP A 121 21.72 -4.86 17.53
CA ASP A 121 23.17 -4.87 17.71
C ASP A 121 23.92 -4.70 16.38
N VAL A 122 23.58 -5.52 15.39
CA VAL A 122 24.21 -5.47 14.05
C VAL A 122 23.88 -4.16 13.32
N ILE A 123 22.65 -3.63 13.49
CA ILE A 123 22.26 -2.34 12.88
C ILE A 123 23.03 -1.19 13.56
N LEU A 124 23.18 -1.20 14.89
CA LEU A 124 23.97 -0.20 15.61
C LEU A 124 25.46 -0.22 15.21
N ASP A 125 26.02 -1.40 14.96
CA ASP A 125 27.37 -1.55 14.44
C ASP A 125 27.47 -1.00 13.00
N ALA A 126 26.46 -1.25 12.15
CA ALA A 126 26.40 -0.66 10.82
C ALA A 126 26.36 0.88 10.87
N VAL A 127 25.62 1.46 11.80
CA VAL A 127 25.56 2.92 12.03
C VAL A 127 26.94 3.47 12.37
N LYS A 128 27.63 2.84 13.34
CA LYS A 128 28.99 3.26 13.79
C LYS A 128 30.01 3.16 12.65
N ASN A 129 30.01 2.02 11.92
CA ASN A 129 30.96 1.75 10.87
C ASN A 129 30.81 2.66 9.65
N THR A 130 29.59 3.11 9.36
CA THR A 130 29.31 3.99 8.22
C THR A 130 29.34 5.46 8.58
N GLY A 131 29.31 5.81 9.87
CA GLY A 131 29.22 7.18 10.35
C GLY A 131 27.88 7.84 10.01
N ALA A 132 26.79 7.09 9.93
CA ALA A 132 25.45 7.64 9.72
C ALA A 132 25.02 8.49 10.91
N GLN A 133 24.55 9.71 10.64
CA GLN A 133 24.14 10.68 11.67
C GLN A 133 22.71 10.42 12.19
N ALA A 134 21.91 9.71 11.40
CA ALA A 134 20.53 9.40 11.74
C ALA A 134 20.12 8.05 11.15
N VAL A 135 19.06 7.45 11.73
CA VAL A 135 18.45 6.21 11.27
C VAL A 135 16.99 6.45 10.95
N HIS A 136 16.57 6.15 9.72
CA HIS A 136 15.15 6.12 9.36
C HIS A 136 14.62 4.68 9.43
N PRO A 137 13.71 4.36 10.34
CA PRO A 137 13.25 2.99 10.54
C PRO A 137 12.18 2.53 9.53
N GLY A 138 11.57 3.45 8.76
CA GLY A 138 10.41 3.16 7.92
C GLY A 138 9.18 2.78 8.75
N TYR A 139 8.58 1.64 8.42
CA TYR A 139 7.50 1.01 9.18
C TYR A 139 7.78 -0.49 9.39
N GLY A 140 7.15 -1.11 10.39
CA GLY A 140 7.46 -2.49 10.81
C GLY A 140 8.87 -2.60 11.43
N PHE A 141 9.39 -3.81 11.53
CA PHE A 141 10.69 -4.12 12.14
C PHE A 141 10.95 -3.36 13.45
N LEU A 142 11.92 -2.44 13.46
CA LEU A 142 12.34 -1.68 14.65
C LEU A 142 11.69 -0.30 14.76
N SER A 143 10.72 0.04 13.90
CA SER A 143 10.14 1.39 13.85
C SER A 143 9.40 1.81 15.12
N GLU A 144 8.86 0.86 15.88
CA GLU A 144 8.17 1.09 17.16
C GLU A 144 8.91 0.45 18.34
N ASN A 145 10.23 0.23 18.18
CA ASN A 145 11.04 -0.38 19.23
C ASN A 145 11.67 0.68 20.14
N THR A 146 11.18 0.74 21.38
CA THR A 146 11.62 1.72 22.38
C THR A 146 13.11 1.60 22.76
N VAL A 147 13.62 0.36 22.82
CA VAL A 147 15.01 0.07 23.17
C VAL A 147 15.95 0.53 22.04
N PHE A 148 15.57 0.30 20.80
CA PHE A 148 16.35 0.72 19.65
C PHE A 148 16.46 2.25 19.57
N ALA A 149 15.34 2.96 19.75
CA ALA A 149 15.34 4.42 19.77
C ALA A 149 16.20 4.98 20.92
N ALA A 150 16.14 4.38 22.11
CA ALA A 150 16.97 4.78 23.25
C ALA A 150 18.46 4.55 22.99
N LYS A 151 18.84 3.37 22.47
CA LYS A 151 20.25 3.06 22.17
C LYS A 151 20.86 3.94 21.08
N LEU A 152 20.09 4.37 20.10
CA LEU A 152 20.54 5.34 19.11
C LEU A 152 20.84 6.70 19.77
N ALA A 153 19.96 7.16 20.65
CA ALA A 153 20.16 8.41 21.41
C ALA A 153 21.41 8.34 22.31
N GLU A 154 21.68 7.20 22.96
CA GLU A 154 22.88 6.98 23.78
C GLU A 154 24.20 7.15 23.00
N ILE A 155 24.21 6.81 21.71
CA ILE A 155 25.38 6.95 20.85
C ILE A 155 25.37 8.25 20.02
N GLY A 156 24.46 9.19 20.33
CA GLY A 156 24.36 10.48 19.65
C GLY A 156 23.86 10.42 18.21
N VAL A 157 23.12 9.36 17.83
CA VAL A 157 22.52 9.17 16.51
C VAL A 157 21.03 9.43 16.57
N GLU A 158 20.50 10.23 15.65
CA GLU A 158 19.09 10.58 15.64
C GLU A 158 18.23 9.45 15.13
N PHE A 159 17.19 9.09 15.88
CA PHE A 159 16.11 8.23 15.42
C PHE A 159 15.06 9.08 14.70
N ILE A 160 14.89 8.90 13.38
CA ILE A 160 13.89 9.65 12.59
C ILE A 160 12.50 9.03 12.82
N GLY A 161 11.92 9.45 13.92
CA GLY A 161 10.68 8.97 14.50
C GLY A 161 10.39 9.71 15.79
N PRO A 162 9.37 9.31 16.55
CA PRO A 162 9.05 9.88 17.86
C PRO A 162 10.04 9.43 18.95
N SER A 163 9.94 10.03 20.12
CA SER A 163 10.75 9.64 21.28
C SER A 163 10.42 8.22 21.76
N SER A 164 11.41 7.55 22.37
CA SER A 164 11.20 6.26 23.03
C SER A 164 10.05 6.31 24.04
N LYS A 165 9.89 7.45 24.78
CA LYS A 165 8.79 7.71 25.73
C LYS A 165 7.43 7.70 25.02
N SER A 166 7.29 8.38 23.89
CA SER A 166 6.03 8.44 23.14
C SER A 166 5.68 7.07 22.51
N ILE A 167 6.69 6.34 22.00
CA ILE A 167 6.50 4.97 21.50
C ILE A 167 5.98 4.07 22.62
N HIS A 168 6.60 4.11 23.79
CA HIS A 168 6.18 3.30 24.94
C HIS A 168 4.75 3.63 25.38
N ALA A 169 4.44 4.92 25.54
CA ALA A 169 3.13 5.40 26.00
C ALA A 169 1.98 4.99 25.07
N MET A 170 2.21 4.95 23.77
CA MET A 170 1.19 4.58 22.77
C MET A 170 1.20 3.10 22.41
N GLY A 171 2.30 2.38 22.66
CA GLY A 171 2.43 0.94 22.36
C GLY A 171 1.65 0.02 23.30
N ASP A 172 1.44 0.42 24.56
CA ASP A 172 0.57 -0.31 25.49
C ASP A 172 -0.87 0.18 25.34
N LYS A 173 -1.79 -0.71 24.96
CA LYS A 173 -3.19 -0.35 24.68
C LYS A 173 -3.95 0.16 25.92
N ILE A 174 -3.59 -0.28 27.11
CA ILE A 174 -4.23 0.18 28.35
C ILE A 174 -3.75 1.59 28.69
N GLU A 175 -2.43 1.81 28.59
CA GLU A 175 -1.85 3.12 28.87
C GLU A 175 -2.26 4.16 27.80
N SER A 176 -2.22 3.78 26.53
CA SER A 176 -2.66 4.66 25.43
C SER A 176 -4.11 5.13 25.60
N LYS A 177 -5.02 4.23 26.03
CA LYS A 177 -6.40 4.58 26.34
C LYS A 177 -6.54 5.51 27.53
N ARG A 178 -5.77 5.27 28.59
CA ARG A 178 -5.77 6.13 29.77
C ARG A 178 -5.32 7.55 29.41
N ILE A 179 -4.29 7.67 28.57
CA ILE A 179 -3.80 8.95 28.05
C ILE A 179 -4.84 9.60 27.15
N ALA A 180 -5.44 8.85 26.21
CA ALA A 180 -6.47 9.34 25.29
C ALA A 180 -7.69 9.88 26.07
N LYS A 181 -8.13 9.18 27.13
CA LYS A 181 -9.21 9.64 27.99
C LYS A 181 -8.87 10.96 28.71
N LYS A 182 -7.64 11.10 29.23
CA LYS A 182 -7.16 12.35 29.85
C LYS A 182 -7.07 13.48 28.81
N ALA A 183 -6.71 13.17 27.58
CA ALA A 183 -6.67 14.11 26.44
C ALA A 183 -8.06 14.44 25.87
N LYS A 184 -9.14 13.92 26.47
CA LYS A 184 -10.55 14.10 26.02
C LYS A 184 -10.81 13.59 24.59
N VAL A 185 -10.13 12.52 24.21
CA VAL A 185 -10.40 11.82 22.96
C VAL A 185 -11.58 10.88 23.15
N ASN A 186 -12.46 10.79 22.17
CA ASN A 186 -13.60 9.89 22.20
C ASN A 186 -13.16 8.43 22.31
N MET A 187 -13.63 7.73 23.32
CA MET A 187 -13.23 6.34 23.59
C MET A 187 -14.34 5.37 23.26
N ILE A 188 -13.99 4.18 22.81
CA ILE A 188 -14.94 3.07 22.76
C ILE A 188 -15.39 2.77 24.20
N PRO A 189 -16.70 2.72 24.48
CA PRO A 189 -17.18 2.34 25.82
C PRO A 189 -16.61 0.99 26.25
N GLY A 190 -16.00 0.93 27.43
CA GLY A 190 -15.32 -0.29 27.90
C GLY A 190 -14.78 -0.12 29.31
N HIS A 191 -14.06 -1.13 29.79
CA HIS A 191 -13.42 -1.11 31.09
C HIS A 191 -12.04 -0.45 31.04
N ASP A 192 -11.77 0.45 32.00
CA ASP A 192 -10.50 1.17 32.11
C ASP A 192 -9.47 0.37 32.93
N GLY A 193 -9.12 -0.82 32.50
CA GLY A 193 -8.15 -1.64 33.23
C GLY A 193 -7.99 -3.03 32.64
N VAL A 194 -7.20 -3.84 33.36
CA VAL A 194 -6.99 -5.25 33.00
C VAL A 194 -8.19 -6.07 33.47
N VAL A 195 -8.70 -6.93 32.61
CA VAL A 195 -9.69 -7.95 32.97
C VAL A 195 -8.98 -9.04 33.76
N LYS A 196 -9.40 -9.28 35.00
CA LYS A 196 -8.70 -10.17 35.96
C LYS A 196 -8.80 -11.62 35.58
N ASP A 197 -10.01 -12.07 35.28
CA ASP A 197 -10.35 -13.46 34.97
C ASP A 197 -11.61 -13.56 34.10
N ALA A 198 -12.06 -14.79 33.79
CA ALA A 198 -13.21 -15.03 32.93
C ALA A 198 -14.55 -14.63 33.59
N ASP A 199 -14.67 -14.65 34.91
CA ASP A 199 -15.89 -14.25 35.62
C ASP A 199 -16.00 -12.72 35.65
N HIS A 200 -14.93 -12.02 35.98
CA HIS A 200 -14.84 -10.57 35.89
C HIS A 200 -15.09 -10.09 34.44
N CYS A 201 -14.64 -10.85 33.42
CA CYS A 201 -14.93 -10.56 32.01
C CYS A 201 -16.44 -10.56 31.73
N VAL A 202 -17.18 -11.51 32.27
CA VAL A 202 -18.65 -11.60 32.12
C VAL A 202 -19.37 -10.46 32.84
N GLU A 203 -18.93 -10.12 34.06
CA GLU A 203 -19.50 -8.99 34.81
C GLU A 203 -19.36 -7.69 34.03
N LEU A 204 -18.15 -7.38 33.55
CA LEU A 204 -17.89 -6.21 32.74
C LEU A 204 -18.65 -6.23 31.40
N ALA A 205 -18.78 -7.40 30.77
CA ALA A 205 -19.55 -7.54 29.53
C ALA A 205 -21.02 -7.20 29.71
N LYS A 206 -21.62 -7.55 30.89
CA LYS A 206 -23.00 -7.17 31.23
C LYS A 206 -23.14 -5.67 31.48
N GLU A 207 -22.18 -5.05 32.14
CA GLU A 207 -22.17 -3.59 32.37
C GLU A 207 -22.05 -2.81 31.07
N ILE A 208 -21.14 -3.23 30.17
CA ILE A 208 -20.92 -2.59 28.85
C ILE A 208 -22.10 -2.86 27.91
N GLY A 209 -22.76 -4.01 28.07
CA GLY A 209 -23.82 -4.51 27.19
C GLY A 209 -23.25 -5.23 25.96
N TYR A 210 -23.76 -6.45 25.71
CA TYR A 210 -23.37 -7.24 24.55
C TYR A 210 -23.78 -6.60 23.21
N PRO A 211 -23.08 -6.89 22.08
CA PRO A 211 -21.83 -7.64 22.01
C PRO A 211 -20.62 -6.84 22.51
N VAL A 212 -19.59 -7.57 22.98
CA VAL A 212 -18.33 -6.99 23.43
C VAL A 212 -17.15 -7.57 22.66
N MET A 213 -16.06 -6.81 22.59
CA MET A 213 -14.79 -7.24 22.06
C MET A 213 -13.77 -7.42 23.18
N ILE A 214 -13.19 -8.61 23.27
CA ILE A 214 -12.12 -8.95 24.20
C ILE A 214 -10.81 -8.93 23.42
N LYS A 215 -9.82 -8.18 23.93
CA LYS A 215 -8.56 -7.91 23.21
C LYS A 215 -7.37 -8.10 24.13
N ALA A 216 -6.25 -8.62 23.59
CA ALA A 216 -4.95 -8.56 24.24
C ALA A 216 -4.47 -7.10 24.39
N SER A 217 -3.82 -6.77 25.52
CA SER A 217 -3.22 -5.45 25.75
C SER A 217 -2.01 -5.23 24.84
N ALA A 218 -1.16 -6.25 24.68
CA ALA A 218 -0.01 -6.22 23.80
C ALA A 218 -0.34 -6.76 22.41
N GLY A 219 0.44 -6.33 21.41
CA GLY A 219 0.38 -6.85 20.03
C GLY A 219 -0.64 -6.17 19.13
N GLY A 220 -0.63 -6.59 17.86
CA GLY A 220 -1.45 -6.03 16.78
C GLY A 220 -1.87 -7.10 15.77
N GLY A 221 -2.44 -6.67 14.62
CA GLY A 221 -2.80 -7.58 13.53
C GLY A 221 -3.97 -8.52 13.81
N GLY A 222 -4.81 -8.22 14.83
CA GLY A 222 -6.03 -9.00 15.13
C GLY A 222 -5.81 -10.28 15.94
N LYS A 223 -4.57 -10.60 16.34
CA LYS A 223 -4.30 -11.72 17.25
C LYS A 223 -4.75 -11.40 18.68
N GLY A 224 -5.24 -12.41 19.40
CA GLY A 224 -5.74 -12.23 20.76
C GLY A 224 -7.01 -11.38 20.85
N MET A 225 -7.84 -11.34 19.77
CA MET A 225 -9.10 -10.59 19.73
C MET A 225 -10.27 -11.50 19.42
N ARG A 226 -11.35 -11.40 20.21
CA ARG A 226 -12.58 -12.17 19.99
C ARG A 226 -13.81 -11.37 20.38
N ILE A 227 -14.87 -11.53 19.58
CA ILE A 227 -16.20 -10.98 19.87
C ILE A 227 -16.95 -11.98 20.74
N ALA A 228 -17.74 -11.48 21.68
CA ALA A 228 -18.65 -12.26 22.50
C ALA A 228 -20.05 -11.65 22.50
N TRP A 229 -21.06 -12.49 22.28
CA TRP A 229 -22.46 -12.09 22.18
C TRP A 229 -23.27 -12.45 23.42
N ASN A 230 -22.69 -13.23 24.33
CA ASN A 230 -23.29 -13.70 25.55
C ASN A 230 -22.22 -14.13 26.58
N ASP A 231 -22.67 -14.45 27.80
CA ASP A 231 -21.82 -14.84 28.93
C ASP A 231 -20.90 -16.04 28.61
N LYS A 232 -21.45 -17.08 27.94
CA LYS A 232 -20.70 -18.29 27.61
C LYS A 232 -19.57 -17.99 26.63
N GLU A 233 -19.87 -17.19 25.62
CA GLU A 233 -18.88 -16.75 24.65
C GLU A 233 -17.83 -15.85 25.27
N ALA A 234 -18.21 -14.95 26.18
CA ALA A 234 -17.27 -14.07 26.88
C ALA A 234 -16.23 -14.86 27.69
N ARG A 235 -16.65 -15.88 28.45
CA ARG A 235 -15.74 -16.79 29.16
C ARG A 235 -14.77 -17.50 28.23
N THR A 236 -15.29 -18.04 27.15
CA THR A 236 -14.49 -18.79 26.16
C THR A 236 -13.52 -17.86 25.44
N ALA A 237 -13.99 -16.69 25.00
CA ALA A 237 -13.20 -15.68 24.33
C ALA A 237 -12.04 -15.17 25.20
N PHE A 238 -12.31 -14.89 26.48
CA PHE A 238 -11.26 -14.48 27.42
C PHE A 238 -10.13 -15.51 27.51
N ARG A 239 -10.47 -16.78 27.77
CA ARG A 239 -9.50 -17.86 27.93
C ARG A 239 -8.65 -18.04 26.67
N LEU A 240 -9.29 -18.15 25.51
CA LEU A 240 -8.60 -18.37 24.24
C LEU A 240 -7.74 -17.17 23.84
N SER A 241 -8.23 -15.93 24.05
CA SER A 241 -7.48 -14.73 23.73
C SER A 241 -6.28 -14.52 24.64
N SER A 242 -6.42 -14.82 25.94
CA SER A 242 -5.32 -14.74 26.91
C SER A 242 -4.23 -15.76 26.61
N GLN A 243 -4.58 -17.01 26.26
CA GLN A 243 -3.60 -18.03 25.86
C GLN A 243 -2.85 -17.63 24.58
N GLU A 244 -3.58 -17.14 23.56
CA GLU A 244 -3.00 -16.69 22.31
C GLU A 244 -2.07 -15.47 22.53
N ALA A 245 -2.48 -14.53 23.38
CA ALA A 245 -1.68 -13.35 23.73
C ALA A 245 -0.38 -13.73 24.43
N LYS A 246 -0.45 -14.64 25.40
CA LYS A 246 0.72 -15.15 26.12
C LYS A 246 1.71 -15.84 25.19
N SER A 247 1.22 -16.69 24.29
CA SER A 247 2.08 -17.43 23.35
C SER A 247 2.68 -16.54 22.26
N SER A 248 1.94 -15.54 21.79
CA SER A 248 2.36 -14.69 20.67
C SER A 248 3.15 -13.45 21.10
N PHE A 249 2.88 -12.90 22.29
CA PHE A 249 3.40 -11.61 22.73
C PHE A 249 4.10 -11.67 24.09
N GLY A 250 4.02 -12.80 24.82
CA GLY A 250 4.55 -12.92 26.18
C GLY A 250 3.73 -12.19 27.26
N ASP A 251 2.60 -11.58 26.90
CA ASP A 251 1.73 -10.78 27.77
C ASP A 251 0.30 -11.29 27.66
N ASP A 252 -0.30 -11.71 28.78
CA ASP A 252 -1.66 -12.25 28.83
C ASP A 252 -2.71 -11.26 29.35
N ARG A 253 -2.34 -9.99 29.54
CA ARG A 253 -3.28 -8.93 29.98
C ARG A 253 -4.35 -8.68 28.91
N MET A 254 -5.62 -8.73 29.35
CA MET A 254 -6.78 -8.56 28.49
C MET A 254 -7.54 -7.28 28.84
N LEU A 255 -8.15 -6.68 27.83
CA LEU A 255 -9.11 -5.58 27.96
C LEU A 255 -10.43 -5.95 27.26
N ILE A 256 -11.52 -5.28 27.67
CA ILE A 256 -12.86 -5.49 27.15
C ILE A 256 -13.52 -4.15 26.79
N GLU A 257 -14.19 -4.13 25.62
CA GLU A 257 -14.85 -2.96 25.08
C GLU A 257 -16.16 -3.33 24.41
N LYS A 258 -17.03 -2.34 24.20
CA LYS A 258 -18.18 -2.46 23.31
C LYS A 258 -17.72 -2.84 21.90
N PHE A 259 -18.36 -3.85 21.34
CA PHE A 259 -18.14 -4.14 19.91
C PHE A 259 -18.92 -3.13 19.07
N ILE A 260 -18.19 -2.43 18.19
CA ILE A 260 -18.79 -1.53 17.20
C ILE A 260 -19.08 -2.36 15.94
N ASP A 261 -20.36 -2.48 15.61
CA ASP A 261 -20.76 -3.29 14.44
C ASP A 261 -20.59 -2.47 13.15
N ASN A 262 -20.09 -3.14 12.12
CA ASN A 262 -19.90 -2.57 10.78
C ASN A 262 -19.24 -1.18 10.77
N PRO A 263 -18.12 -0.97 11.52
CA PRO A 263 -17.49 0.33 11.57
C PRO A 263 -16.78 0.64 10.25
N ARG A 264 -16.54 1.93 10.02
CA ARG A 264 -15.47 2.39 9.14
C ARG A 264 -14.19 2.51 9.93
N HIS A 265 -13.08 2.26 9.27
CA HIS A 265 -11.75 2.52 9.79
C HIS A 265 -11.23 3.80 9.15
N ILE A 266 -11.29 4.87 9.91
CA ILE A 266 -10.81 6.20 9.51
C ILE A 266 -9.60 6.53 10.36
N GLU A 267 -8.58 7.09 9.75
CA GLU A 267 -7.38 7.46 10.46
C GLU A 267 -6.94 8.89 10.16
N MET A 268 -6.32 9.53 11.13
CA MET A 268 -5.85 10.91 11.03
C MET A 268 -4.33 10.95 11.05
N GLN A 269 -3.72 11.42 9.95
CA GLN A 269 -2.29 11.65 9.91
C GLN A 269 -1.92 12.84 10.79
N VAL A 270 -0.99 12.65 11.72
CA VAL A 270 -0.39 13.75 12.50
C VAL A 270 1.08 13.93 12.14
N LEU A 271 1.55 15.16 12.29
CA LEU A 271 2.93 15.55 12.09
C LEU A 271 3.31 16.57 13.17
N GLY A 272 4.30 16.24 14.01
CA GLY A 272 4.75 17.10 15.09
C GLY A 272 6.22 17.48 14.95
N ASP A 273 6.61 18.64 15.51
CA ASP A 273 8.03 19.01 15.71
C ASP A 273 8.45 18.87 17.17
N LYS A 274 9.75 18.98 17.43
CA LYS A 274 10.33 18.88 18.79
C LYS A 274 10.01 20.08 19.68
N TYR A 275 9.25 21.06 19.18
CA TYR A 275 8.90 22.32 19.88
C TYR A 275 7.42 22.36 20.30
N GLY A 276 6.69 21.25 20.12
CA GLY A 276 5.29 21.14 20.51
C GLY A 276 4.28 21.63 19.47
N ASN A 277 4.73 21.99 18.27
CA ASN A 277 3.82 22.24 17.16
C ASN A 277 3.36 20.90 16.58
N VAL A 278 2.06 20.68 16.49
CA VAL A 278 1.47 19.46 15.92
C VAL A 278 0.38 19.85 14.96
N LEU A 279 0.43 19.26 13.76
CA LEU A 279 -0.55 19.41 12.69
C LEU A 279 -1.26 18.08 12.44
N TRP A 280 -2.49 18.15 11.96
CA TRP A 280 -3.17 17.02 11.33
C TRP A 280 -3.25 17.25 9.81
N LEU A 281 -2.97 16.19 9.04
CA LEU A 281 -2.82 16.23 7.58
C LEU A 281 -3.99 15.53 6.87
N ASN A 282 -5.18 15.72 7.39
CA ASN A 282 -6.43 15.11 6.94
C ASN A 282 -6.52 13.59 7.19
N GLU A 283 -7.71 13.07 6.94
CA GLU A 283 -8.02 11.67 7.16
C GLU A 283 -7.72 10.80 5.94
N ARG A 284 -7.60 9.50 6.22
CA ARG A 284 -7.63 8.42 5.25
C ARG A 284 -8.75 7.44 5.58
N GLU A 285 -9.45 6.98 4.57
CA GLU A 285 -10.44 5.91 4.64
C GLU A 285 -9.75 4.56 4.39
N CYS A 286 -9.69 3.71 5.40
CA CYS A 286 -8.97 2.44 5.36
C CYS A 286 -9.88 1.24 5.65
N SER A 287 -11.17 1.33 5.31
CA SER A 287 -12.16 0.29 5.62
C SER A 287 -12.05 -0.95 4.74
N ILE A 288 -11.43 -0.87 3.56
CA ILE A 288 -11.26 -2.06 2.72
C ILE A 288 -10.11 -2.90 3.26
N GLN A 289 -10.47 -3.89 4.04
CA GLN A 289 -9.53 -4.72 4.78
C GLN A 289 -9.80 -6.20 4.58
N ARG A 290 -8.74 -7.00 4.66
CA ARG A 290 -8.79 -8.43 4.70
C ARG A 290 -8.10 -8.93 5.98
N ARG A 291 -8.83 -9.61 6.86
CA ARG A 291 -8.30 -10.07 8.16
C ARG A 291 -7.58 -8.95 8.93
N ASN A 292 -8.19 -7.77 8.99
CA ASN A 292 -7.64 -6.53 9.56
C ASN A 292 -6.38 -5.97 8.86
N GLN A 293 -6.04 -6.43 7.67
CA GLN A 293 -4.99 -5.84 6.83
C GLN A 293 -5.64 -4.95 5.77
N LYS A 294 -5.18 -3.72 5.69
CA LYS A 294 -5.62 -2.73 4.69
C LYS A 294 -5.23 -3.22 3.27
N VAL A 295 -6.12 -3.04 2.30
CA VAL A 295 -5.96 -3.51 0.91
C VAL A 295 -6.13 -2.36 -0.07
N ILE A 296 -7.13 -1.51 0.15
CA ILE A 296 -7.38 -0.28 -0.61
C ILE A 296 -7.65 0.83 0.38
N GLU A 297 -6.98 1.95 0.18
CA GLU A 297 -7.10 3.16 0.98
C GLU A 297 -7.42 4.35 0.08
N GLU A 298 -8.17 5.31 0.59
CA GLU A 298 -8.44 6.56 -0.11
C GLU A 298 -8.38 7.78 0.81
N ALA A 299 -8.06 8.92 0.26
CA ALA A 299 -8.08 10.21 0.93
C ALA A 299 -8.65 11.29 -0.02
N PRO A 300 -9.58 12.12 0.49
CA PRO A 300 -10.25 12.05 1.77
C PRO A 300 -11.27 10.90 1.85
N SER A 301 -11.97 10.75 2.98
CA SER A 301 -13.06 9.79 3.13
C SER A 301 -14.35 10.30 2.50
N THR A 302 -15.11 9.40 1.86
CA THR A 302 -16.47 9.69 1.35
C THR A 302 -17.49 9.93 2.47
N PHE A 303 -17.17 9.56 3.70
CA PHE A 303 -18.10 9.56 4.84
C PHE A 303 -17.88 10.73 5.79
N VAL A 304 -16.64 11.20 5.89
CA VAL A 304 -16.24 12.26 6.79
C VAL A 304 -16.55 13.64 6.19
N ASP A 305 -17.43 14.38 6.85
CA ASP A 305 -17.69 15.77 6.48
C ASP A 305 -16.65 16.73 7.13
N PRO A 306 -16.60 18.01 6.71
CA PRO A 306 -15.61 18.96 7.22
C PRO A 306 -15.66 19.17 8.74
N ALA A 307 -16.84 19.12 9.36
CA ALA A 307 -16.98 19.29 10.81
C ALA A 307 -16.41 18.09 11.56
N MET A 308 -16.71 16.88 11.11
CA MET A 308 -16.18 15.64 11.65
C MET A 308 -14.65 15.55 11.46
N ARG A 309 -14.14 15.89 10.26
CA ARG A 309 -12.70 15.96 9.96
C ARG A 309 -11.97 16.85 10.96
N LYS A 310 -12.52 18.05 11.20
CA LYS A 310 -11.95 18.99 12.16
C LYS A 310 -11.96 18.42 13.57
N ALA A 311 -13.08 17.85 14.03
CA ALA A 311 -13.19 17.25 15.37
C ALA A 311 -12.21 16.09 15.56
N MET A 312 -12.08 15.20 14.57
CA MET A 312 -11.10 14.10 14.61
C MET A 312 -9.67 14.61 14.61
N GLY A 313 -9.36 15.62 13.78
CA GLY A 313 -8.04 16.24 13.70
C GLY A 313 -7.64 16.91 15.01
N GLU A 314 -8.54 17.68 15.63
CA GLU A 314 -8.32 18.34 16.93
C GLU A 314 -8.07 17.31 18.05
N GLN A 315 -8.82 16.21 18.08
CA GLN A 315 -8.60 15.13 19.05
C GLN A 315 -7.29 14.39 18.80
N ALA A 316 -6.92 14.15 17.55
CA ALA A 316 -5.63 13.54 17.19
C ALA A 316 -4.45 14.42 17.64
N VAL A 317 -4.55 15.74 17.44
CA VAL A 317 -3.55 16.71 17.90
C VAL A 317 -3.51 16.76 19.43
N SER A 318 -4.66 16.73 20.11
CA SER A 318 -4.72 16.70 21.57
C SER A 318 -4.00 15.47 22.16
N LEU A 319 -4.23 14.30 21.55
CA LEU A 319 -3.55 13.06 21.93
C LEU A 319 -2.03 13.15 21.72
N ALA A 320 -1.61 13.59 20.54
CA ALA A 320 -0.20 13.73 20.19
C ALA A 320 0.53 14.69 21.16
N LYS A 321 -0.09 15.82 21.48
CA LYS A 321 0.45 16.76 22.47
C LYS A 321 0.55 16.17 23.89
N ALA A 322 -0.42 15.34 24.30
CA ALA A 322 -0.43 14.70 25.60
C ALA A 322 0.75 13.75 25.84
N VAL A 323 1.38 13.26 24.76
CA VAL A 323 2.56 12.38 24.80
C VAL A 323 3.82 13.06 24.25
N GLU A 324 3.81 14.37 24.08
CA GLU A 324 4.96 15.16 23.55
C GLU A 324 5.44 14.59 22.21
N TYR A 325 4.48 14.21 21.34
CA TYR A 325 4.76 13.54 20.07
C TYR A 325 5.39 14.47 19.05
N PHE A 326 6.42 13.98 18.38
CA PHE A 326 7.01 14.61 17.20
C PHE A 326 7.26 13.56 16.10
N SER A 327 7.58 14.02 14.89
CA SER A 327 7.63 13.21 13.66
C SER A 327 6.25 12.83 13.14
N ALA A 328 6.19 11.93 12.15
CA ALA A 328 4.94 11.45 11.60
C ALA A 328 4.32 10.35 12.46
N GLY A 329 3.03 10.41 12.69
CA GLY A 329 2.26 9.39 13.38
C GLY A 329 0.82 9.37 12.87
N THR A 330 0.05 8.37 13.26
CA THR A 330 -1.33 8.23 12.82
C THR A 330 -2.22 7.83 13.98
N VAL A 331 -3.32 8.54 14.15
CA VAL A 331 -4.36 8.21 15.13
C VAL A 331 -5.50 7.52 14.39
N GLU A 332 -5.76 6.27 14.73
CA GLU A 332 -6.79 5.44 14.12
C GLU A 332 -8.10 5.51 14.91
N PHE A 333 -9.21 5.62 14.18
CA PHE A 333 -10.56 5.69 14.74
C PHE A 333 -11.48 4.66 14.09
N LEU A 334 -12.40 4.11 14.88
CA LEU A 334 -13.58 3.43 14.38
C LEU A 334 -14.74 4.40 14.32
N VAL A 335 -15.45 4.42 13.20
CA VAL A 335 -16.59 5.30 12.98
C VAL A 335 -17.83 4.48 12.73
N ASP A 336 -18.88 4.70 13.53
CA ASP A 336 -20.16 4.01 13.38
C ASP A 336 -21.06 4.65 12.30
N SER A 337 -22.17 4.00 12.00
CA SER A 337 -23.15 4.49 11.00
C SER A 337 -23.84 5.81 11.38
N LYS A 338 -23.76 6.21 12.65
CA LYS A 338 -24.32 7.47 13.19
C LYS A 338 -23.29 8.60 13.19
N LYS A 339 -22.11 8.37 12.59
CA LYS A 339 -20.97 9.31 12.59
C LYS A 339 -20.34 9.56 13.97
N ASN A 340 -20.56 8.69 14.95
CA ASN A 340 -19.75 8.74 16.15
C ASN A 340 -18.40 8.10 15.85
N PHE A 341 -17.32 8.71 16.30
CA PHE A 341 -15.98 8.19 16.11
C PHE A 341 -15.30 7.93 17.46
N TYR A 342 -14.51 6.88 17.51
CA TYR A 342 -13.90 6.36 18.72
C TYR A 342 -12.44 6.02 18.46
N PHE A 343 -11.56 6.42 19.36
CA PHE A 343 -10.14 6.08 19.32
C PHE A 343 -9.93 4.56 19.34
N LEU A 344 -9.13 4.08 18.41
CA LEU A 344 -8.71 2.69 18.33
C LEU A 344 -7.28 2.50 18.84
N GLU A 345 -6.32 3.15 18.19
CA GLU A 345 -4.90 3.11 18.54
C GLU A 345 -4.15 4.28 17.89
N MET A 346 -2.89 4.50 18.30
CA MET A 346 -1.98 5.42 17.64
C MET A 346 -0.76 4.67 17.15
N ASN A 347 -0.49 4.71 15.84
CA ASN A 347 0.73 4.20 15.26
C ASN A 347 1.82 5.27 15.35
N THR A 348 2.90 4.94 16.05
CA THR A 348 4.00 5.86 16.36
C THR A 348 5.11 5.81 15.30
N ARG A 349 4.70 5.74 14.03
CA ARG A 349 5.58 5.59 12.87
C ARG A 349 4.93 6.12 11.61
N LEU A 350 5.71 6.19 10.54
CA LEU A 350 5.16 6.36 9.19
C LEU A 350 4.31 5.13 8.83
N GLN A 351 3.17 5.34 8.18
CA GLN A 351 2.34 4.25 7.69
C GLN A 351 2.54 3.98 6.20
N VAL A 352 2.13 2.76 5.76
CA VAL A 352 2.22 2.32 4.36
C VAL A 352 1.52 3.32 3.45
N GLU A 353 0.31 3.72 3.82
CA GLU A 353 -0.64 4.53 3.06
C GLU A 353 -0.41 6.06 3.13
N HIS A 354 0.76 6.50 3.63
CA HIS A 354 1.09 7.95 3.65
C HIS A 354 1.04 8.62 2.25
N PRO A 355 1.28 7.91 1.14
CA PRO A 355 1.27 8.54 -0.18
C PRO A 355 -0.05 9.21 -0.55
N ILE A 356 -1.21 8.69 -0.11
CA ILE A 356 -2.50 9.34 -0.42
C ILE A 356 -2.68 10.66 0.33
N THR A 357 -2.17 10.76 1.56
CA THR A 357 -2.09 12.02 2.30
C THR A 357 -1.19 13.03 1.57
N GLU A 358 -0.01 12.58 1.10
CA GLU A 358 0.90 13.41 0.32
C GLU A 358 0.25 13.95 -0.94
N CYS A 359 -0.54 13.12 -1.64
CA CYS A 359 -1.24 13.53 -2.86
C CYS A 359 -2.27 14.64 -2.63
N ILE A 360 -3.06 14.57 -1.55
CA ILE A 360 -4.13 15.55 -1.30
C ILE A 360 -3.65 16.81 -0.57
N THR A 361 -2.50 16.74 0.11
CA THR A 361 -1.94 17.89 0.86
C THR A 361 -0.77 18.56 0.13
N GLY A 362 -0.10 17.84 -0.77
CA GLY A 362 1.11 18.27 -1.43
C GLY A 362 2.35 18.31 -0.53
N ILE A 363 2.30 17.67 0.65
CA ILE A 363 3.40 17.64 1.63
C ILE A 363 4.12 16.31 1.54
N ASP A 364 5.44 16.31 1.32
CA ASP A 364 6.27 15.11 1.46
C ASP A 364 6.50 14.80 2.95
N VAL A 365 5.78 13.81 3.47
CA VAL A 365 5.83 13.44 4.89
C VAL A 365 7.24 12.98 5.29
N VAL A 366 7.94 12.25 4.41
CA VAL A 366 9.32 11.80 4.67
C VAL A 366 10.29 13.00 4.76
N HIS A 367 10.14 13.99 3.88
CA HIS A 367 10.91 15.22 3.97
C HIS A 367 10.70 15.93 5.32
N GLN A 368 9.45 16.07 5.75
CA GLN A 368 9.16 16.70 7.04
C GLN A 368 9.69 15.88 8.21
N MET A 369 9.66 14.54 8.13
CA MET A 369 10.29 13.68 9.15
C MET A 369 11.80 13.91 9.26
N LEU A 370 12.49 14.04 8.13
CA LEU A 370 13.95 14.35 8.08
C LEU A 370 14.25 15.71 8.70
N ARG A 371 13.45 16.73 8.38
CA ARG A 371 13.59 18.08 8.94
C ARG A 371 13.39 18.09 10.46
N VAL A 372 12.30 17.46 10.92
CA VAL A 372 11.99 17.35 12.36
C VAL A 372 13.08 16.56 13.10
N GLY A 373 13.55 15.45 12.52
CA GLY A 373 14.67 14.68 13.05
C GLY A 373 15.92 15.56 13.25
N LYS A 374 16.26 16.39 12.24
CA LYS A 374 17.39 17.34 12.34
C LYS A 374 17.18 18.44 13.37
N GLY A 375 15.97 18.65 13.87
CA GLY A 375 15.63 19.65 14.88
C GLY A 375 14.98 20.91 14.32
N HIS A 376 14.51 20.90 13.07
CA HIS A 376 13.82 22.04 12.48
C HIS A 376 12.34 22.10 12.90
N ARG A 377 11.80 23.32 12.95
CA ARG A 377 10.37 23.57 13.18
C ARG A 377 9.57 23.24 11.92
N LEU A 378 8.30 22.90 12.09
CA LEU A 378 7.36 22.82 11.00
C LEU A 378 7.20 24.18 10.33
N LEU A 379 7.24 24.22 8.99
CA LEU A 379 7.07 25.46 8.20
C LEU A 379 5.60 25.75 7.92
N HIS A 380 4.72 24.75 8.05
CA HIS A 380 3.29 24.87 7.79
C HIS A 380 2.55 25.21 9.08
N LYS A 381 1.44 25.94 8.92
CA LYS A 381 0.41 26.11 9.94
C LYS A 381 -0.78 25.22 9.56
N GLN A 382 -1.67 24.94 10.51
CA GLN A 382 -2.87 24.13 10.22
C GLN A 382 -3.73 24.71 9.09
N SER A 383 -3.80 26.04 8.97
CA SER A 383 -4.50 26.72 7.88
C SER A 383 -3.90 26.49 6.49
N ASP A 384 -2.65 26.07 6.43
CA ASP A 384 -1.93 25.82 5.17
C ASP A 384 -2.16 24.42 4.62
N ILE A 385 -2.83 23.54 5.40
CA ILE A 385 -3.07 22.15 5.05
C ILE A 385 -4.39 22.04 4.24
N PRO A 386 -4.31 21.85 2.93
CA PRO A 386 -5.50 21.73 2.08
C PRO A 386 -6.08 20.32 2.08
N VAL A 387 -7.30 20.20 1.53
CA VAL A 387 -7.81 18.98 0.92
C VAL A 387 -7.93 19.26 -0.56
N ASN A 388 -6.96 18.82 -1.36
CA ASN A 388 -6.92 19.10 -2.79
C ASN A 388 -7.07 17.81 -3.58
N GLY A 389 -8.19 17.68 -4.31
CA GLY A 389 -8.50 16.50 -5.10
C GLY A 389 -8.77 15.25 -4.27
N TRP A 390 -8.50 14.10 -4.87
CA TRP A 390 -8.75 12.77 -4.32
C TRP A 390 -7.65 11.80 -4.70
N ALA A 391 -7.19 10.99 -3.76
CA ALA A 391 -6.21 9.95 -4.00
C ALA A 391 -6.72 8.57 -3.57
N VAL A 392 -6.36 7.54 -4.32
CA VAL A 392 -6.67 6.13 -4.03
C VAL A 392 -5.37 5.34 -4.11
N GLU A 393 -5.12 4.51 -3.09
CA GLU A 393 -4.01 3.56 -3.06
C GLU A 393 -4.55 2.13 -3.13
N CYS A 394 -3.92 1.30 -3.95
CA CYS A 394 -4.13 -0.13 -3.99
C CYS A 394 -2.83 -0.83 -3.64
N ARG A 395 -2.84 -1.70 -2.62
CA ARG A 395 -1.69 -2.53 -2.28
C ARG A 395 -1.62 -3.73 -3.20
N VAL A 396 -0.67 -3.72 -4.11
CA VAL A 396 -0.42 -4.84 -5.03
C VAL A 396 0.46 -5.87 -4.33
N TYR A 397 -0.11 -7.04 -4.07
CA TYR A 397 0.54 -8.16 -3.40
C TYR A 397 0.76 -9.35 -4.34
N ALA A 398 1.88 -10.06 -4.15
CA ALA A 398 2.10 -11.37 -4.72
C ALA A 398 1.35 -12.44 -3.89
N GLU A 399 0.03 -12.46 -4.02
CA GLU A 399 -0.88 -13.37 -3.32
C GLU A 399 -1.97 -13.85 -4.27
N ASP A 400 -2.43 -15.07 -4.09
CA ASP A 400 -3.51 -15.66 -4.89
C ASP A 400 -4.88 -15.32 -4.31
N PRO A 401 -5.65 -14.39 -4.92
CA PRO A 401 -6.95 -14.00 -4.42
C PRO A 401 -8.01 -15.12 -4.55
N TYR A 402 -7.81 -16.08 -5.45
CA TYR A 402 -8.73 -17.21 -5.67
C TYR A 402 -8.63 -18.28 -4.59
N LYS A 403 -7.54 -18.29 -3.82
CA LYS A 403 -7.30 -19.21 -2.70
C LYS A 403 -7.43 -18.55 -1.33
N ASN A 404 -8.35 -17.60 -1.20
CA ASN A 404 -8.55 -16.82 0.03
C ASN A 404 -7.26 -16.19 0.58
N PHE A 405 -6.32 -15.86 -0.31
CA PHE A 405 -5.00 -15.30 0.05
C PHE A 405 -4.23 -16.17 1.06
N GLY A 406 -4.32 -17.49 0.92
CA GLY A 406 -3.80 -18.43 1.90
C GLY A 406 -2.29 -18.34 2.08
N MET A 407 -1.54 -18.23 0.98
CA MET A 407 -0.07 -18.16 1.00
C MET A 407 0.46 -17.14 -0.02
N PRO A 408 1.59 -16.50 0.27
CA PRO A 408 2.29 -15.67 -0.71
C PRO A 408 2.66 -16.49 -1.96
N SER A 409 2.57 -15.86 -3.11
CA SER A 409 3.04 -16.42 -4.37
C SER A 409 4.53 -16.11 -4.51
N ILE A 410 5.36 -17.12 -4.30
CA ILE A 410 6.81 -17.01 -4.36
C ILE A 410 7.25 -17.20 -5.81
N GLY A 411 8.27 -16.47 -6.24
CA GLY A 411 8.85 -16.64 -7.55
C GLY A 411 9.60 -15.43 -8.06
N ARG A 412 10.09 -15.55 -9.28
CA ARG A 412 10.80 -14.48 -9.98
C ARG A 412 9.85 -13.69 -10.85
N LEU A 413 9.95 -12.38 -10.80
CA LEU A 413 9.24 -11.47 -11.70
C LEU A 413 9.86 -11.53 -13.11
N ASN A 414 9.27 -12.35 -13.98
CA ASN A 414 9.78 -12.55 -15.34
C ASN A 414 9.52 -11.35 -16.24
N LYS A 415 8.41 -10.63 -15.98
CA LYS A 415 8.06 -9.36 -16.61
C LYS A 415 7.44 -8.46 -15.57
N TYR A 416 7.91 -7.22 -15.51
CA TYR A 416 7.41 -6.21 -14.58
C TYR A 416 7.43 -4.84 -15.24
N VAL A 417 6.23 -4.26 -15.47
CA VAL A 417 6.09 -2.93 -16.06
C VAL A 417 5.04 -2.15 -15.30
N GLU A 418 5.49 -1.10 -14.62
CA GLU A 418 4.62 -0.17 -13.90
C GLU A 418 3.86 0.74 -14.86
N PRO A 419 2.61 1.12 -14.56
CA PRO A 419 1.76 1.95 -15.41
C PRO A 419 2.10 3.46 -15.35
N LEU A 420 3.36 3.82 -15.19
CA LEU A 420 3.85 5.21 -15.05
C LEU A 420 3.67 6.08 -16.30
N HIS A 421 3.30 5.49 -17.43
CA HIS A 421 2.95 6.21 -18.65
C HIS A 421 1.58 6.91 -18.54
N ILE A 422 0.77 6.55 -17.55
CA ILE A 422 -0.55 7.15 -17.29
C ILE A 422 -0.33 8.35 -16.38
N PRO A 423 -0.83 9.56 -16.73
CA PRO A 423 -0.75 10.73 -15.86
C PRO A 423 -1.43 10.46 -14.50
N ASN A 424 -0.94 11.12 -13.45
CA ASN A 424 -1.46 11.02 -12.08
C ASN A 424 -1.39 9.60 -11.48
N VAL A 425 -0.48 8.76 -11.96
CA VAL A 425 -0.14 7.46 -11.39
C VAL A 425 1.23 7.55 -10.70
N ARG A 426 1.28 7.07 -9.46
CA ARG A 426 2.49 6.89 -8.67
C ARG A 426 2.63 5.42 -8.28
N CYS A 427 3.84 4.88 -8.44
CA CYS A 427 4.20 3.54 -7.99
C CYS A 427 5.32 3.65 -6.95
N ASP A 428 5.02 3.29 -5.71
CA ASP A 428 6.03 3.10 -4.68
C ASP A 428 6.34 1.59 -4.60
N SER A 429 7.45 1.19 -5.19
CA SER A 429 7.83 -0.21 -5.38
C SER A 429 9.28 -0.43 -4.93
N GLY A 430 9.54 -1.65 -4.43
CA GLY A 430 10.86 -2.12 -4.03
C GLY A 430 11.38 -3.25 -4.90
N VAL A 431 10.73 -3.51 -6.04
CA VAL A 431 11.04 -4.59 -6.97
C VAL A 431 11.20 -4.08 -8.40
N GLN A 432 11.77 -4.89 -9.26
CA GLN A 432 11.90 -4.66 -10.70
C GLN A 432 11.84 -5.98 -11.46
N GLU A 433 11.83 -5.94 -12.78
CA GLU A 433 11.95 -7.15 -13.60
C GLU A 433 13.19 -7.94 -13.20
N GLY A 434 13.03 -9.24 -12.97
CA GLY A 434 14.07 -10.14 -12.48
C GLY A 434 14.20 -10.25 -10.95
N SER A 435 13.49 -9.42 -10.17
CA SER A 435 13.45 -9.55 -8.70
C SER A 435 12.75 -10.84 -8.26
N ASN A 436 13.18 -11.39 -7.13
CA ASN A 436 12.57 -12.56 -6.51
C ASN A 436 11.64 -12.11 -5.38
N ILE A 437 10.43 -12.65 -5.34
CA ILE A 437 9.50 -12.53 -4.21
C ILE A 437 9.81 -13.69 -3.26
N SER A 438 10.26 -13.35 -2.04
CA SER A 438 10.72 -14.28 -1.02
C SER A 438 9.62 -14.63 -0.02
N ILE A 439 9.72 -15.82 0.60
CA ILE A 439 8.84 -16.24 1.70
C ILE A 439 9.13 -15.53 3.03
N TYR A 440 10.33 -14.95 3.15
CA TYR A 440 10.81 -14.38 4.41
C TYR A 440 10.24 -13.01 4.72
N TYR A 441 9.67 -12.32 3.73
CA TYR A 441 9.24 -10.93 3.83
C TYR A 441 7.83 -10.74 3.32
N ASP A 442 7.29 -9.56 3.61
CA ASP A 442 5.99 -9.15 3.09
C ASP A 442 5.95 -9.25 1.55
N PRO A 443 4.93 -9.90 0.98
CA PRO A 443 4.83 -10.10 -0.46
C PRO A 443 4.36 -8.87 -1.24
N MET A 444 4.41 -7.68 -0.65
CA MET A 444 4.03 -6.43 -1.32
C MET A 444 4.97 -6.14 -2.48
N ILE A 445 4.38 -6.03 -3.67
CA ILE A 445 5.07 -5.67 -4.90
C ILE A 445 5.15 -4.15 -5.03
N CYS A 446 4.02 -3.47 -4.84
CA CYS A 446 3.89 -2.04 -5.09
C CYS A 446 2.70 -1.46 -4.33
N LYS A 447 2.84 -0.20 -3.90
CA LYS A 447 1.72 0.68 -3.59
C LYS A 447 1.38 1.45 -4.86
N LEU A 448 0.29 1.09 -5.50
CA LEU A 448 -0.22 1.76 -6.69
C LEU A 448 -1.15 2.88 -6.25
N VAL A 449 -0.75 4.12 -6.48
CA VAL A 449 -1.48 5.32 -6.08
C VAL A 449 -1.94 6.07 -7.30
N THR A 450 -3.18 6.53 -7.29
CA THR A 450 -3.74 7.40 -8.33
C THR A 450 -4.37 8.64 -7.71
N TYR A 451 -4.33 9.73 -8.47
CA TYR A 451 -4.84 11.03 -8.07
C TYR A 451 -5.79 11.58 -9.13
N GLY A 452 -6.78 12.34 -8.72
CA GLY A 452 -7.69 13.10 -9.58
C GLY A 452 -8.23 14.33 -8.89
N ASP A 453 -8.79 15.27 -9.64
CA ASP A 453 -9.42 16.48 -9.08
C ASP A 453 -10.67 16.10 -8.24
N ASN A 454 -11.20 14.90 -8.45
CA ASN A 454 -12.29 14.30 -7.69
C ASN A 454 -12.15 12.76 -7.66
N ARG A 455 -12.99 12.11 -6.83
CA ARG A 455 -12.96 10.65 -6.62
C ARG A 455 -13.18 9.86 -7.90
N VAL A 456 -14.07 10.29 -8.77
CA VAL A 456 -14.40 9.60 -10.02
C VAL A 456 -13.18 9.55 -10.94
N GLU A 457 -12.45 10.65 -11.06
CA GLU A 457 -11.21 10.71 -11.85
C GLU A 457 -10.12 9.83 -11.26
N ALA A 458 -9.93 9.86 -9.92
CA ALA A 458 -8.95 9.01 -9.26
C ALA A 458 -9.25 7.52 -9.48
N LEU A 459 -10.52 7.09 -9.36
CA LEU A 459 -10.96 5.72 -9.62
C LEU A 459 -10.81 5.33 -11.09
N ASN A 460 -11.20 6.19 -12.02
CA ASN A 460 -11.03 5.93 -13.47
C ASN A 460 -9.54 5.79 -13.83
N THR A 461 -8.67 6.56 -13.20
CA THR A 461 -7.23 6.45 -13.36
C THR A 461 -6.71 5.15 -12.76
N MET A 462 -7.23 4.73 -11.59
CA MET A 462 -6.88 3.45 -10.95
C MET A 462 -7.26 2.26 -11.84
N VAL A 463 -8.45 2.27 -12.42
CA VAL A 463 -8.91 1.26 -13.37
C VAL A 463 -7.92 1.12 -14.54
N LYS A 464 -7.55 2.23 -15.18
CA LYS A 464 -6.59 2.24 -16.29
C LYS A 464 -5.21 1.75 -15.86
N ALA A 465 -4.78 2.14 -14.66
CA ALA A 465 -3.49 1.75 -14.11
C ALA A 465 -3.43 0.24 -13.83
N LEU A 466 -4.46 -0.33 -13.19
CA LEU A 466 -4.56 -1.76 -12.92
C LEU A 466 -4.62 -2.59 -14.23
N ASP A 467 -5.38 -2.11 -15.23
CA ASP A 467 -5.49 -2.77 -16.54
C ASP A 467 -4.18 -2.72 -17.36
N SER A 468 -3.32 -1.73 -17.09
CA SER A 468 -2.04 -1.54 -17.79
C SER A 468 -0.84 -2.12 -17.06
N TYR A 469 -1.02 -2.58 -15.81
CA TYR A 469 0.06 -3.12 -15.00
C TYR A 469 0.45 -4.52 -15.47
N ILE A 470 1.73 -4.74 -15.77
CA ILE A 470 2.21 -6.05 -16.25
C ILE A 470 3.08 -6.69 -15.17
N ILE A 471 2.58 -7.77 -14.58
CA ILE A 471 3.29 -8.61 -13.62
C ILE A 471 3.20 -10.06 -14.11
N LYS A 472 4.36 -10.71 -14.36
CA LYS A 472 4.43 -12.12 -14.73
C LYS A 472 5.49 -12.84 -13.91
N GLY A 473 5.24 -14.11 -13.63
CA GLY A 473 6.14 -14.98 -12.85
C GLY A 473 5.61 -15.31 -11.45
N VAL A 474 4.67 -14.50 -10.94
CA VAL A 474 3.96 -14.74 -9.68
C VAL A 474 2.47 -14.49 -9.87
N THR A 475 1.64 -15.11 -9.03
CA THR A 475 0.23 -14.76 -8.91
C THR A 475 0.10 -13.50 -8.05
N HIS A 476 -0.81 -12.62 -8.39
CA HIS A 476 -0.99 -11.34 -7.72
C HIS A 476 -2.47 -10.98 -7.56
N ASN A 477 -2.78 -10.04 -6.68
CA ASN A 477 -4.15 -9.66 -6.31
C ASN A 477 -4.79 -8.59 -7.22
N ILE A 478 -4.14 -8.14 -8.29
CA ILE A 478 -4.70 -7.11 -9.21
C ILE A 478 -6.12 -7.45 -9.68
N PRO A 479 -6.48 -8.70 -10.03
CA PRO A 479 -7.85 -9.04 -10.42
C PRO A 479 -8.90 -8.68 -9.34
N LEU A 480 -8.59 -8.90 -8.06
CA LEU A 480 -9.46 -8.50 -6.95
C LEU A 480 -9.53 -6.98 -6.81
N LEU A 481 -8.37 -6.30 -6.83
CA LEU A 481 -8.31 -4.84 -6.73
C LEU A 481 -9.16 -4.19 -7.83
N ARG A 482 -9.04 -4.72 -9.06
CA ARG A 482 -9.78 -4.25 -10.23
C ARG A 482 -11.29 -4.42 -10.08
N GLU A 483 -11.74 -5.53 -9.51
CA GLU A 483 -13.15 -5.78 -9.25
C GLU A 483 -13.68 -4.84 -8.16
N VAL A 484 -12.95 -4.69 -7.05
CA VAL A 484 -13.36 -3.82 -5.94
C VAL A 484 -13.53 -2.37 -6.37
N VAL A 485 -12.56 -1.80 -7.12
CA VAL A 485 -12.62 -0.37 -7.52
C VAL A 485 -13.74 -0.05 -8.50
N THR A 486 -14.39 -1.07 -9.08
CA THR A 486 -15.53 -0.91 -9.99
C THR A 486 -16.84 -1.43 -9.42
N GLU A 487 -16.80 -2.10 -8.26
CA GLU A 487 -18.00 -2.61 -7.61
C GLU A 487 -18.88 -1.45 -7.12
N GLU A 488 -20.19 -1.59 -7.29
CA GLU A 488 -21.18 -0.53 -7.11
C GLU A 488 -21.17 0.08 -5.69
N ARG A 489 -21.06 -0.75 -4.65
CA ARG A 489 -21.01 -0.27 -3.26
C ARG A 489 -19.75 0.53 -2.98
N PHE A 490 -18.60 0.09 -3.54
CA PHE A 490 -17.34 0.82 -3.43
C PHE A 490 -17.42 2.16 -4.15
N VAL A 491 -17.91 2.16 -5.40
CA VAL A 491 -18.07 3.39 -6.20
C VAL A 491 -19.00 4.38 -5.50
N LYS A 492 -20.08 3.92 -4.86
CA LYS A 492 -20.98 4.74 -4.05
C LYS A 492 -20.41 5.16 -2.68
N GLY A 493 -19.26 4.64 -2.29
CA GLY A 493 -18.67 4.91 -0.97
C GLY A 493 -19.38 4.21 0.19
N ASN A 494 -20.22 3.20 -0.08
CA ASN A 494 -20.89 2.40 0.95
C ASN A 494 -20.02 1.23 1.40
N ILE A 495 -18.99 1.55 2.17
CA ILE A 495 -17.95 0.61 2.60
C ILE A 495 -17.86 0.54 4.12
N THR A 496 -17.50 -0.62 4.63
CA THR A 496 -17.21 -0.89 6.05
C THR A 496 -16.07 -1.88 6.15
N THR A 497 -15.56 -2.14 7.36
CA THR A 497 -14.50 -3.14 7.57
C THR A 497 -14.91 -4.57 7.19
N LYS A 498 -16.22 -4.85 7.04
CA LYS A 498 -16.75 -6.15 6.58
C LYS A 498 -16.97 -6.22 5.06
N TYR A 499 -16.68 -5.14 4.32
CA TYR A 499 -17.00 -5.02 2.90
C TYR A 499 -16.58 -6.26 2.06
N LEU A 500 -15.31 -6.68 2.16
CA LEU A 500 -14.83 -7.82 1.36
C LEU A 500 -15.55 -9.14 1.69
N GLN A 501 -15.89 -9.35 2.97
CA GLN A 501 -16.63 -10.54 3.41
C GLN A 501 -18.08 -10.54 2.93
N GLU A 502 -18.70 -9.35 2.87
CA GLU A 502 -20.09 -9.19 2.43
C GLU A 502 -20.23 -9.27 0.91
N VAL A 503 -19.30 -8.70 0.16
CA VAL A 503 -19.31 -8.72 -1.30
C VAL A 503 -18.85 -10.07 -1.85
N PHE A 504 -17.80 -10.64 -1.27
CA PHE A 504 -17.22 -11.93 -1.72
C PHE A 504 -17.48 -13.05 -0.70
N LYS A 505 -18.75 -13.32 -0.38
CA LYS A 505 -19.18 -14.31 0.64
C LYS A 505 -18.60 -15.71 0.43
N GLU A 506 -18.48 -16.12 -0.81
CA GLU A 506 -17.93 -17.44 -1.19
C GLU A 506 -16.47 -17.37 -1.64
N GLY A 507 -15.77 -16.29 -1.30
CA GLY A 507 -14.45 -15.98 -1.80
C GLY A 507 -14.47 -15.31 -3.17
N PHE A 508 -13.32 -14.77 -3.58
CA PHE A 508 -13.16 -14.15 -4.89
C PHE A 508 -13.07 -15.21 -5.99
N LYS A 509 -13.95 -15.14 -6.97
CA LYS A 509 -14.02 -16.10 -8.09
C LYS A 509 -13.57 -15.50 -9.43
N GLY A 510 -13.11 -14.25 -9.42
CA GLY A 510 -12.82 -13.49 -10.63
C GLY A 510 -14.08 -12.93 -11.29
N LYS A 511 -13.84 -12.12 -12.32
CA LYS A 511 -14.93 -11.56 -13.11
C LYS A 511 -15.64 -12.67 -13.88
N GLN A 512 -16.94 -12.76 -13.71
CA GLN A 512 -17.77 -13.63 -14.55
C GLN A 512 -18.03 -12.93 -15.89
N LEU A 513 -17.58 -13.55 -16.97
CA LEU A 513 -17.76 -13.01 -18.31
C LEU A 513 -19.18 -13.30 -18.81
N SER A 514 -19.81 -12.31 -19.42
CA SER A 514 -21.02 -12.51 -20.21
C SER A 514 -20.71 -13.31 -21.47
N SER A 515 -21.74 -13.91 -22.11
CA SER A 515 -21.55 -14.63 -23.37
C SER A 515 -20.92 -13.75 -24.46
N GLY A 516 -21.26 -12.45 -24.48
CA GLY A 516 -20.66 -11.49 -25.42
C GLY A 516 -19.16 -11.28 -25.16
N GLU A 517 -18.76 -11.00 -23.92
CA GLU A 517 -17.36 -10.84 -23.50
C GLU A 517 -16.54 -12.12 -23.72
N THR A 518 -17.15 -13.28 -23.48
CA THR A 518 -16.51 -14.59 -23.75
C THR A 518 -16.21 -14.77 -25.22
N ASN A 519 -17.16 -14.43 -26.11
CA ASN A 519 -16.98 -14.49 -27.54
C ASN A 519 -15.92 -13.50 -28.05
N GLU A 520 -15.90 -12.27 -27.53
CA GLU A 520 -14.88 -11.27 -27.85
C GLU A 520 -13.48 -11.73 -27.41
N LEU A 521 -13.36 -12.28 -26.21
CA LEU A 521 -12.09 -12.81 -25.71
C LEU A 521 -11.58 -13.97 -26.58
N ALA A 522 -12.46 -14.88 -26.97
CA ALA A 522 -12.11 -15.98 -27.85
C ALA A 522 -11.69 -15.48 -29.25
N ALA A 523 -12.40 -14.50 -29.80
CA ALA A 523 -12.05 -13.88 -31.08
C ALA A 523 -10.70 -13.18 -31.02
N LEU A 524 -10.41 -12.45 -29.94
CA LEU A 524 -9.13 -11.78 -29.72
C LEU A 524 -7.98 -12.79 -29.59
N ALA A 525 -8.17 -13.85 -28.80
CA ALA A 525 -7.18 -14.92 -28.63
C ALA A 525 -6.86 -15.59 -29.99
N ALA A 526 -7.88 -15.88 -30.77
CA ALA A 526 -7.72 -16.41 -32.13
C ALA A 526 -6.92 -15.46 -33.03
N ALA A 527 -7.25 -14.18 -33.00
CA ALA A 527 -6.56 -13.16 -33.82
C ALA A 527 -5.08 -13.02 -33.44
N VAL A 528 -4.78 -13.00 -32.13
CA VAL A 528 -3.40 -12.94 -31.62
C VAL A 528 -2.61 -14.18 -32.03
N TYR A 529 -3.18 -15.38 -31.88
CA TYR A 529 -2.54 -16.63 -32.31
C TYR A 529 -2.23 -16.63 -33.81
N CYS A 530 -3.21 -16.28 -34.66
CA CYS A 530 -3.01 -16.21 -36.09
C CYS A 530 -1.92 -15.19 -36.48
N LYS A 531 -1.90 -14.03 -35.82
CA LYS A 531 -0.87 -13.01 -36.05
C LYS A 531 0.51 -13.51 -35.66
N ASP A 532 0.65 -14.18 -34.51
CA ASP A 532 1.90 -14.78 -34.06
C ASP A 532 2.39 -15.84 -35.05
N GLN A 533 1.52 -16.75 -35.50
CA GLN A 533 1.83 -17.75 -36.53
C GLN A 533 2.28 -17.14 -37.85
N LEU A 534 1.72 -16.01 -38.26
CA LEU A 534 2.16 -15.29 -39.45
C LEU A 534 3.50 -14.59 -39.25
N GLN A 535 3.72 -13.96 -38.09
CA GLN A 535 4.96 -13.27 -37.76
C GLN A 535 6.13 -14.23 -37.57
N SER A 536 5.92 -15.40 -36.97
CA SER A 536 6.97 -16.42 -36.80
C SER A 536 7.51 -16.98 -38.13
N ARG A 537 6.77 -16.79 -39.21
CA ARG A 537 7.15 -17.20 -40.57
C ARG A 537 7.65 -16.05 -41.45
N THR A 538 7.81 -14.85 -40.87
CA THR A 538 8.27 -13.66 -41.59
C THR A 538 9.72 -13.38 -41.20
N PHE A 539 10.65 -13.53 -42.13
CA PHE A 539 12.06 -13.28 -41.93
C PHE A 539 12.46 -11.94 -42.52
N LYS A 540 13.10 -11.08 -41.72
CA LYS A 540 13.64 -9.79 -42.16
C LYS A 540 15.09 -9.99 -42.64
N ASN A 541 15.49 -9.26 -43.70
CA ASN A 541 16.87 -9.23 -44.21
C ASN A 541 17.37 -10.56 -44.82
N GLN A 542 16.50 -11.41 -45.35
CA GLN A 542 16.92 -12.55 -46.12
C GLN A 542 16.77 -12.26 -47.64
N SER A 543 17.84 -12.45 -48.40
CA SER A 543 17.86 -12.27 -49.86
C SER A 543 17.05 -13.34 -50.60
N ARG A 544 16.75 -14.48 -50.00
CA ARG A 544 15.84 -15.51 -50.49
C ARG A 544 14.81 -15.79 -49.41
N ILE A 545 13.59 -15.33 -49.64
CA ILE A 545 12.42 -15.78 -48.86
C ILE A 545 12.14 -17.20 -49.36
N PRO A 546 12.21 -18.25 -48.52
CA PRO A 546 11.68 -19.54 -48.93
C PRO A 546 10.22 -19.30 -49.33
N LEU A 547 9.86 -19.65 -50.54
CA LEU A 547 8.47 -19.65 -50.97
C LEU A 547 7.69 -20.66 -50.12
N THR A 548 7.37 -20.29 -48.90
CA THR A 548 6.31 -20.95 -48.16
C THR A 548 5.00 -20.49 -48.76
N SER A 549 4.75 -21.00 -49.96
CA SER A 549 3.57 -20.72 -50.78
C SER A 549 2.24 -21.09 -50.12
N ASN A 550 2.28 -21.64 -48.89
CA ASN A 550 1.11 -22.12 -48.19
C ASN A 550 0.99 -21.50 -46.79
N LEU A 551 1.00 -20.18 -46.69
CA LEU A 551 0.47 -19.54 -45.51
C LEU A 551 -1.03 -19.84 -45.44
N PRO A 552 -1.52 -20.44 -44.34
CA PRO A 552 -2.95 -20.68 -44.22
C PRO A 552 -3.68 -19.33 -44.26
N LEU A 553 -4.66 -19.24 -45.15
CA LEU A 553 -5.56 -18.08 -45.23
C LEU A 553 -6.78 -18.24 -44.34
N LYS A 554 -6.99 -19.44 -43.81
CA LYS A 554 -8.10 -19.79 -42.95
C LYS A 554 -7.63 -20.70 -41.82
N TRP A 555 -8.08 -20.42 -40.61
CA TRP A 555 -7.84 -21.22 -39.40
C TRP A 555 -9.17 -21.65 -38.80
N THR A 556 -9.23 -22.84 -38.28
CA THR A 556 -10.29 -23.28 -37.36
C THR A 556 -9.60 -23.64 -36.05
N LEU A 557 -9.86 -22.84 -35.02
CA LEU A 557 -9.22 -22.95 -33.72
C LEU A 557 -10.27 -23.43 -32.70
N ASP A 558 -9.88 -24.36 -31.85
CA ASP A 558 -10.64 -24.75 -30.66
C ASP A 558 -10.08 -23.99 -29.48
N ILE A 559 -10.88 -23.09 -28.93
CA ILE A 559 -10.47 -22.19 -27.84
C ILE A 559 -11.29 -22.51 -26.61
N LYS A 560 -10.59 -22.78 -25.53
CA LYS A 560 -11.21 -22.95 -24.20
C LYS A 560 -11.15 -21.65 -23.43
N VAL A 561 -12.32 -21.12 -23.04
CA VAL A 561 -12.45 -19.99 -22.12
C VAL A 561 -13.19 -20.48 -20.88
N ALA A 562 -12.53 -20.49 -19.74
CA ALA A 562 -13.00 -21.17 -18.53
C ALA A 562 -13.34 -22.64 -18.84
N ASP A 563 -14.61 -23.04 -18.68
CA ASP A 563 -15.07 -24.40 -18.96
C ASP A 563 -15.81 -24.56 -20.31
N GLN A 564 -15.85 -23.48 -21.12
CA GLN A 564 -16.53 -23.49 -22.40
C GLN A 564 -15.54 -23.68 -23.56
N HIS A 565 -15.82 -24.64 -24.42
CA HIS A 565 -15.09 -24.86 -25.67
C HIS A 565 -15.79 -24.18 -26.84
N MET A 566 -15.06 -23.39 -27.60
CA MET A 566 -15.58 -22.63 -28.73
C MET A 566 -14.75 -22.87 -29.99
N LYS A 567 -15.42 -23.14 -31.12
CA LYS A 567 -14.75 -23.21 -32.41
C LYS A 567 -14.77 -21.84 -33.09
N VAL A 568 -13.60 -21.24 -33.22
CA VAL A 568 -13.43 -19.94 -33.86
C VAL A 568 -12.80 -20.10 -35.22
N LYS A 569 -13.47 -19.58 -36.26
CA LYS A 569 -12.95 -19.56 -37.63
C LYS A 569 -12.37 -18.17 -37.92
N VAL A 570 -11.10 -18.13 -38.30
CA VAL A 570 -10.42 -16.90 -38.69
C VAL A 570 -10.04 -16.99 -40.16
N ALA A 571 -10.34 -15.97 -40.94
CA ALA A 571 -9.95 -15.87 -42.34
C ALA A 571 -9.13 -14.59 -42.57
N LYS A 572 -8.03 -14.70 -43.33
CA LYS A 572 -7.26 -13.55 -43.80
C LYS A 572 -7.86 -13.04 -45.08
N THR A 573 -8.40 -11.83 -45.09
CA THR A 573 -8.87 -11.14 -46.30
C THR A 573 -7.74 -10.29 -46.91
N PRO A 574 -7.56 -10.29 -48.23
CA PRO A 574 -6.57 -9.41 -48.86
C PRO A 574 -6.92 -7.94 -48.59
N GLY A 575 -6.01 -7.21 -47.94
CA GLY A 575 -6.13 -5.76 -47.70
C GLY A 575 -6.78 -5.31 -46.40
N LYS A 576 -7.43 -6.20 -45.61
CA LYS A 576 -7.96 -5.89 -44.29
C LYS A 576 -7.91 -7.13 -43.38
N TYR A 577 -7.48 -6.95 -42.12
CA TYR A 577 -7.65 -7.95 -41.07
C TYR A 577 -9.07 -7.81 -40.50
N GLU A 578 -10.01 -8.62 -40.94
CA GLU A 578 -11.33 -8.75 -40.31
C GLU A 578 -11.47 -10.15 -39.71
N PRO A 579 -11.54 -10.30 -38.39
CA PRO A 579 -11.96 -11.56 -37.78
C PRO A 579 -13.48 -11.69 -37.89
N SER A 580 -13.99 -12.75 -38.48
CA SER A 580 -15.40 -13.13 -38.39
C SER A 580 -15.53 -14.33 -37.46
N CYS A 581 -16.27 -14.18 -36.38
CA CYS A 581 -16.65 -15.29 -35.48
C CYS A 581 -17.99 -15.88 -35.94
N LYS A 582 -18.01 -17.17 -36.17
CA LYS A 582 -19.27 -17.96 -36.16
C LYS A 582 -19.20 -18.88 -34.98
N SER A 583 -20.02 -18.62 -33.94
CA SER A 583 -20.32 -19.59 -32.93
C SER A 583 -21.19 -20.70 -33.54
N GLY A 584 -20.75 -21.93 -33.41
CA GLY A 584 -21.50 -23.11 -33.78
C GLY A 584 -22.25 -23.67 -32.59
#